data_343a616fddd8eda097231df9d3a9275f
#
_entry.id   343a616fddd8eda097231df9d3a9275f
#
_cell.length_a   1.000
_cell.length_b   1.000
_cell.length_c   1.000
_cell.angle_alpha   90.00
_cell.angle_beta   90.00
_cell.angle_gamma   90.00
#
_symmetry.space_group_name_H-M   'P 1'
#
loop_
_entity.id
_entity.type
_entity.pdbx_description
1 polymer ?
#
loop_
_entity_poly.entity_id
_entity_poly.type
_entity_poly.pdbx_seq_one_letter_code
_entity_poly.pdbx_strand_id
1 'polypeptide(L)'
;MHKNYLAIDIGASSGRHIVGWMENGVLRTEEVYRFPNSVQRVDGHLEWDIDSLFTNVKQGIREVFAKYPNIESLSIDTWAVDYVLLKNGNPLSPVYAYRDSRTQAVIPEVHSILPFAQLYQRTGIQFQPFNSIYQLYADKKAGRLAEAEDFLMIPEYLLWKLCGVKVREYTNATSTGLVNAQTKEYDPEILKALGLPEAMFPKLTAPGTVLGALLPDIAAEVGGQTKVVLCATHDTASAVEGIPMEQGDAPFLSSGTWSLLGVKLAKPITNPESCRANFTNEGGVGYIRYLKNIMGLWLSLIHI
;
A
#
# COMPACT_ATOMS: atom_id res chain seq x y z
N MET A 1 28.16 -16.14 -9.32
CA MET A 1 27.22 -15.13 -9.85
C MET A 1 26.42 -14.57 -8.67
N HIS A 2 26.28 -13.27 -8.60
CA HIS A 2 25.42 -12.64 -7.58
C HIS A 2 23.97 -12.99 -7.85
N LYS A 3 23.16 -13.10 -6.77
CA LYS A 3 21.71 -13.10 -6.86
C LYS A 3 21.24 -11.66 -6.95
N ASN A 4 20.48 -11.34 -7.98
CA ASN A 4 19.90 -10.03 -8.19
C ASN A 4 18.42 -10.05 -7.77
N TYR A 5 17.98 -9.00 -7.13
CA TYR A 5 16.59 -8.81 -6.66
C TYR A 5 16.06 -7.52 -7.24
N LEU A 6 14.82 -7.52 -7.71
CA LEU A 6 14.17 -6.33 -8.24
C LEU A 6 13.16 -5.79 -7.22
N ALA A 7 13.37 -4.56 -6.78
CA ALA A 7 12.40 -3.77 -6.05
C ALA A 7 11.76 -2.74 -6.99
N ILE A 8 10.41 -2.68 -6.95
CA ILE A 8 9.62 -1.70 -7.69
C ILE A 8 8.92 -0.84 -6.65
N ASP A 9 9.41 0.39 -6.46
CA ASP A 9 8.91 1.35 -5.48
C ASP A 9 8.14 2.46 -6.21
N ILE A 10 6.84 2.58 -5.92
CA ILE A 10 5.94 3.50 -6.62
C ILE A 10 5.30 4.45 -5.60
N GLY A 11 5.81 5.67 -5.56
CA GLY A 11 5.19 6.75 -4.81
C GLY A 11 4.11 7.48 -5.60
N ALA A 12 3.44 8.43 -4.93
CA ALA A 12 2.38 9.23 -5.54
C ALA A 12 2.86 10.20 -6.67
N SER A 13 4.16 10.37 -6.86
CA SER A 13 4.73 11.29 -7.88
C SER A 13 5.67 10.62 -8.87
N SER A 14 6.22 9.47 -8.55
CA SER A 14 7.11 8.71 -9.44
C SER A 14 7.23 7.26 -9.00
N GLY A 15 7.53 6.39 -9.96
CA GLY A 15 7.91 5.00 -9.69
C GLY A 15 9.32 4.72 -10.18
N ARG A 16 10.00 3.73 -9.58
CA ARG A 16 11.35 3.32 -9.91
C ARG A 16 11.53 1.82 -9.79
N HIS A 17 12.39 1.29 -10.63
CA HIS A 17 12.82 -0.10 -10.61
C HIS A 17 14.28 -0.13 -10.19
N ILE A 18 14.56 -0.78 -9.08
CA ILE A 18 15.89 -0.84 -8.46
C ILE A 18 16.32 -2.30 -8.39
N VAL A 19 17.46 -2.60 -8.97
CA VAL A 19 18.11 -3.91 -8.83
C VAL A 19 19.08 -3.84 -7.66
N GLY A 20 18.96 -4.80 -6.72
CA GLY A 20 19.85 -4.93 -5.57
C GLY A 20 20.58 -6.27 -5.59
N TRP A 21 21.85 -6.27 -5.13
CA TRP A 21 22.67 -7.48 -4.94
C TRP A 21 23.65 -7.29 -3.80
N MET A 22 24.12 -8.43 -3.26
CA MET A 22 25.20 -8.42 -2.28
C MET A 22 26.55 -8.58 -2.96
N GLU A 23 27.49 -7.67 -2.68
CA GLU A 23 28.87 -7.71 -3.14
C GLU A 23 29.81 -7.55 -1.96
N ASN A 24 30.59 -8.58 -1.63
CA ASN A 24 31.53 -8.58 -0.51
C ASN A 24 30.87 -8.17 0.85
N GLY A 25 29.65 -8.64 1.11
CA GLY A 25 28.88 -8.30 2.31
C GLY A 25 28.25 -6.92 2.32
N VAL A 26 28.36 -6.15 1.24
CA VAL A 26 27.75 -4.82 1.08
C VAL A 26 26.60 -4.89 0.09
N LEU A 27 25.47 -4.33 0.47
CA LEU A 27 24.33 -4.18 -0.45
C LEU A 27 24.69 -3.13 -1.52
N ARG A 28 24.61 -3.53 -2.78
CA ARG A 28 24.70 -2.65 -3.95
C ARG A 28 23.33 -2.49 -4.56
N THR A 29 23.02 -1.31 -5.06
CA THR A 29 21.76 -1.03 -5.74
C THR A 29 21.99 -0.21 -6.99
N GLU A 30 21.16 -0.43 -7.99
CA GLU A 30 21.14 0.36 -9.22
C GLU A 30 19.69 0.66 -9.61
N GLU A 31 19.38 1.94 -9.83
CA GLU A 31 18.12 2.35 -10.45
C GLU A 31 18.23 2.14 -11.96
N VAL A 32 17.39 1.24 -12.47
CA VAL A 32 17.40 0.86 -13.91
C VAL A 32 16.36 1.63 -14.71
N TYR A 33 15.19 1.88 -14.09
CA TYR A 33 14.09 2.58 -14.75
C TYR A 33 13.35 3.48 -13.78
N ARG A 34 12.93 4.65 -14.26
CA ARG A 34 12.11 5.61 -13.51
C ARG A 34 11.01 6.15 -14.41
N PHE A 35 9.83 6.36 -13.85
CA PHE A 35 8.70 6.94 -14.56
C PHE A 35 7.94 7.94 -13.67
N PRO A 36 7.30 8.95 -14.24
CA PRO A 36 6.42 9.84 -13.51
C PRO A 36 5.12 9.12 -13.15
N ASN A 37 4.59 9.41 -11.97
CA ASN A 37 3.26 9.01 -11.56
C ASN A 37 2.48 10.25 -11.12
N SER A 38 1.26 10.40 -11.58
CA SER A 38 0.44 11.56 -11.26
C SER A 38 -1.05 11.23 -11.34
N VAL A 39 -1.82 11.90 -10.50
CA VAL A 39 -3.28 11.86 -10.59
C VAL A 39 -3.75 12.65 -11.81
N GLN A 40 -4.84 12.19 -12.42
CA GLN A 40 -5.56 12.90 -13.46
C GLN A 40 -6.84 13.50 -12.87
N ARG A 41 -7.28 14.63 -13.43
CA ARG A 41 -8.58 15.20 -13.10
C ARG A 41 -9.56 14.87 -14.21
N VAL A 42 -10.56 14.04 -13.90
CA VAL A 42 -11.60 13.60 -14.83
C VAL A 42 -12.96 13.89 -14.18
N ASP A 43 -13.82 14.62 -14.87
CA ASP A 43 -15.18 14.97 -14.42
C ASP A 43 -15.27 15.54 -12.99
N GLY A 44 -14.23 16.30 -12.59
CA GLY A 44 -14.14 16.92 -11.27
C GLY A 44 -13.48 16.06 -10.20
N HIS A 45 -13.24 14.77 -10.44
CA HIS A 45 -12.59 13.83 -9.55
C HIS A 45 -11.09 13.69 -9.83
N LEU A 46 -10.36 13.20 -8.82
CA LEU A 46 -8.95 12.83 -8.96
C LEU A 46 -8.84 11.32 -9.07
N GLU A 47 -8.20 10.85 -10.14
CA GLU A 47 -8.15 9.43 -10.51
C GLU A 47 -6.72 9.00 -10.85
N TRP A 48 -6.44 7.71 -10.64
CA TRP A 48 -5.22 7.05 -11.09
C TRP A 48 -5.45 6.39 -12.45
N ASP A 49 -4.53 6.58 -13.38
CA ASP A 49 -4.44 5.81 -14.62
C ASP A 49 -3.73 4.48 -14.32
N ILE A 50 -4.53 3.49 -13.90
CA ILE A 50 -3.99 2.20 -13.46
C ILE A 50 -3.42 1.37 -14.62
N ASP A 51 -3.89 1.59 -15.85
CA ASP A 51 -3.39 0.90 -17.03
C ASP A 51 -2.02 1.46 -17.45
N SER A 52 -1.87 2.78 -17.42
CA SER A 52 -0.58 3.44 -17.62
C SER A 52 0.42 3.01 -16.55
N LEU A 53 -0.02 2.93 -15.28
CA LEU A 53 0.82 2.46 -14.18
C LEU A 53 1.34 1.04 -14.42
N PHE A 54 0.45 0.09 -14.78
CA PHE A 54 0.85 -1.28 -15.06
C PHE A 54 1.76 -1.39 -16.31
N THR A 55 1.53 -0.56 -17.33
CA THR A 55 2.39 -0.47 -18.50
C THR A 55 3.81 -0.06 -18.13
N ASN A 56 3.97 0.94 -17.26
CA ASN A 56 5.28 1.36 -16.76
C ASN A 56 5.95 0.29 -15.89
N VAL A 57 5.18 -0.44 -15.08
CA VAL A 57 5.70 -1.59 -14.32
C VAL A 57 6.32 -2.62 -15.26
N LYS A 58 5.60 -3.02 -16.32
CA LYS A 58 6.12 -3.99 -17.31
C LYS A 58 7.31 -3.46 -18.09
N GLN A 59 7.27 -2.18 -18.49
CA GLN A 59 8.40 -1.56 -19.19
C GLN A 59 9.68 -1.59 -18.34
N GLY A 60 9.59 -1.21 -17.05
CA GLY A 60 10.74 -1.25 -16.16
C GLY A 60 11.27 -2.66 -15.92
N ILE A 61 10.39 -3.68 -15.81
CA ILE A 61 10.81 -5.10 -15.71
C ILE A 61 11.56 -5.53 -16.98
N ARG A 62 11.10 -5.10 -18.17
CA ARG A 62 11.77 -5.36 -19.45
C ARG A 62 13.17 -4.75 -19.48
N GLU A 63 13.33 -3.49 -19.08
CA GLU A 63 14.63 -2.82 -19.00
C GLU A 63 15.57 -3.56 -18.02
N VAL A 64 15.04 -4.05 -16.92
CA VAL A 64 15.78 -4.83 -15.94
C VAL A 64 16.27 -6.14 -16.56
N PHE A 65 15.41 -6.93 -17.22
CA PHE A 65 15.82 -8.20 -17.83
C PHE A 65 16.81 -8.02 -19.00
N ALA A 66 16.72 -6.92 -19.73
CA ALA A 66 17.70 -6.59 -20.78
C ALA A 66 19.13 -6.41 -20.22
N LYS A 67 19.26 -5.93 -18.97
CA LYS A 67 20.54 -5.69 -18.32
C LYS A 67 20.94 -6.79 -17.33
N TYR A 68 19.97 -7.37 -16.61
CA TYR A 68 20.13 -8.36 -15.57
C TYR A 68 19.30 -9.61 -15.88
N PRO A 69 19.79 -10.58 -16.67
CA PRO A 69 19.00 -11.72 -17.13
C PRO A 69 18.60 -12.68 -15.99
N ASN A 70 19.27 -12.60 -14.83
CA ASN A 70 19.04 -13.47 -13.68
C ASN A 70 18.51 -12.69 -12.49
N ILE A 71 17.21 -12.45 -12.44
CA ILE A 71 16.52 -11.88 -11.28
C ILE A 71 15.92 -13.03 -10.47
N GLU A 72 16.32 -13.15 -9.20
CA GLU A 72 15.85 -14.19 -8.27
C GLU A 72 14.39 -13.98 -7.88
N SER A 73 14.03 -12.72 -7.60
CA SER A 73 12.65 -12.33 -7.30
C SER A 73 12.42 -10.85 -7.55
N LEU A 74 11.14 -10.50 -7.73
CA LEU A 74 10.66 -9.12 -7.74
C LEU A 74 9.59 -8.91 -6.67
N SER A 75 9.46 -7.66 -6.24
CA SER A 75 8.37 -7.19 -5.38
C SER A 75 7.98 -5.76 -5.72
N ILE A 76 6.75 -5.37 -5.33
CA ILE A 76 6.20 -4.04 -5.55
C ILE A 76 5.70 -3.50 -4.22
N ASP A 77 6.09 -2.27 -3.87
CA ASP A 77 5.42 -1.45 -2.87
C ASP A 77 4.90 -0.16 -3.50
N THR A 78 3.87 0.40 -2.88
CA THR A 78 3.27 1.66 -3.34
C THR A 78 2.85 2.52 -2.16
N TRP A 79 2.31 3.73 -2.46
CA TRP A 79 1.58 4.51 -1.49
C TRP A 79 0.38 3.73 -0.93
N ALA A 80 -0.09 4.11 0.23
CA ALA A 80 -1.17 3.45 0.95
C ALA A 80 -2.56 3.98 0.57
N VAL A 81 -3.58 3.41 1.17
CA VAL A 81 -5.00 3.76 1.24
C VAL A 81 -5.81 3.61 -0.04
N ASP A 82 -5.19 3.65 -1.22
CA ASP A 82 -5.89 3.53 -2.50
C ASP A 82 -6.00 2.09 -2.97
N TYR A 83 -7.05 1.82 -3.71
CA TYR A 83 -7.42 0.47 -4.12
C TYR A 83 -8.11 0.45 -5.49
N VAL A 84 -8.18 -0.74 -6.05
CA VAL A 84 -8.93 -1.08 -7.26
C VAL A 84 -10.10 -1.98 -6.87
N LEU A 85 -11.32 -1.57 -7.20
CA LEU A 85 -12.47 -2.46 -7.21
C LEU A 85 -12.46 -3.25 -8.52
N LEU A 86 -12.80 -4.53 -8.46
CA LEU A 86 -12.82 -5.41 -9.64
C LEU A 86 -14.25 -5.87 -9.96
N LYS A 87 -14.55 -5.98 -11.26
CA LYS A 87 -15.75 -6.60 -11.80
C LYS A 87 -15.35 -7.46 -12.99
N ASN A 88 -15.72 -8.74 -12.99
CA ASN A 88 -15.33 -9.71 -14.02
C ASN A 88 -13.82 -9.72 -14.31
N GLY A 89 -13.00 -9.61 -13.26
CA GLY A 89 -11.54 -9.59 -13.36
C GLY A 89 -10.94 -8.31 -13.97
N ASN A 90 -11.72 -7.25 -14.17
CA ASN A 90 -11.27 -5.96 -14.70
C ASN A 90 -11.47 -4.86 -13.66
N PRO A 91 -10.65 -3.77 -13.71
CA PRO A 91 -10.88 -2.60 -12.87
C PRO A 91 -12.28 -2.02 -13.09
N LEU A 92 -13.01 -1.77 -12.01
CA LEU A 92 -14.24 -1.01 -12.01
C LEU A 92 -13.89 0.48 -11.94
N SER A 93 -13.77 1.10 -13.11
CA SER A 93 -13.43 2.52 -13.21
C SER A 93 -14.52 3.43 -12.60
N PRO A 94 -14.13 4.64 -12.12
CA PRO A 94 -12.75 5.14 -11.99
C PRO A 94 -12.00 4.53 -10.79
N VAL A 95 -10.65 4.56 -10.84
CA VAL A 95 -9.79 4.26 -9.69
C VAL A 95 -9.45 5.58 -9.02
N TYR A 96 -10.15 5.91 -7.96
CA TYR A 96 -10.01 7.21 -7.29
C TYR A 96 -8.69 7.35 -6.55
N ALA A 97 -8.13 8.56 -6.59
CA ALA A 97 -6.96 8.89 -5.79
C ALA A 97 -7.35 9.39 -4.39
N TYR A 98 -6.54 9.09 -3.40
CA TYR A 98 -6.78 9.46 -1.99
C TYR A 98 -6.99 10.96 -1.75
N ARG A 99 -6.50 11.82 -2.66
CA ARG A 99 -6.69 13.28 -2.59
C ARG A 99 -8.02 13.75 -3.17
N ASP A 100 -8.86 12.84 -3.69
CA ASP A 100 -10.21 13.19 -4.12
C ASP A 100 -11.07 13.59 -2.93
N SER A 101 -11.91 14.61 -3.12
CA SER A 101 -12.72 15.18 -2.04
C SER A 101 -13.98 14.38 -1.72
N ARG A 102 -14.27 13.30 -2.47
CA ARG A 102 -15.52 12.50 -2.35
C ARG A 102 -15.78 11.93 -0.95
N THR A 103 -14.72 11.77 -0.15
CA THR A 103 -14.83 11.23 1.21
C THR A 103 -15.38 12.23 2.23
N GLN A 104 -15.22 13.54 2.00
CA GLN A 104 -15.57 14.56 2.99
C GLN A 104 -17.06 14.52 3.39
N ALA A 105 -17.94 14.27 2.44
CA ALA A 105 -19.37 14.22 2.68
C ALA A 105 -19.82 13.00 3.53
N VAL A 106 -19.05 11.90 3.51
CA VAL A 106 -19.44 10.66 4.18
C VAL A 106 -18.81 10.47 5.55
N ILE A 107 -17.76 11.20 5.89
CA ILE A 107 -17.07 11.10 7.20
C ILE A 107 -18.03 11.28 8.39
N PRO A 108 -18.91 12.32 8.43
CA PRO A 108 -19.85 12.48 9.54
C PRO A 108 -20.82 11.31 9.68
N GLU A 109 -21.26 10.73 8.56
CA GLU A 109 -22.15 9.56 8.55
C GLU A 109 -21.46 8.33 9.11
N VAL A 110 -20.22 8.05 8.65
CA VAL A 110 -19.40 6.94 9.18
C VAL A 110 -19.22 7.11 10.70
N HIS A 111 -18.91 8.31 11.20
CA HIS A 111 -18.71 8.55 12.63
C HIS A 111 -20.02 8.53 13.44
N SER A 112 -21.18 8.73 12.80
CA SER A 112 -22.47 8.53 13.46
C SER A 112 -22.80 7.05 13.67
N ILE A 113 -22.35 6.18 12.76
CA ILE A 113 -22.51 4.72 12.84
C ILE A 113 -21.47 4.13 13.81
N LEU A 114 -20.20 4.54 13.62
CA LEU A 114 -19.08 4.07 14.42
C LEU A 114 -18.23 5.28 14.85
N PRO A 115 -18.42 5.78 16.09
CA PRO A 115 -17.68 6.93 16.62
C PRO A 115 -16.18 6.75 16.50
N PHE A 116 -15.44 7.80 16.09
CA PHE A 116 -14.00 7.70 15.81
C PHE A 116 -13.19 7.13 16.98
N ALA A 117 -13.54 7.47 18.23
CA ALA A 117 -12.86 6.90 19.40
C ALA A 117 -12.99 5.36 19.48
N GLN A 118 -14.15 4.81 19.10
CA GLN A 118 -14.35 3.36 19.04
C GLN A 118 -13.59 2.75 17.85
N LEU A 119 -13.63 3.39 16.69
CA LEU A 119 -12.86 2.98 15.52
C LEU A 119 -11.37 2.95 15.85
N TYR A 120 -10.84 4.01 16.47
CA TYR A 120 -9.45 4.08 16.88
C TYR A 120 -9.08 3.00 17.92
N GLN A 121 -9.92 2.77 18.92
CA GLN A 121 -9.70 1.72 19.90
C GLN A 121 -9.53 0.33 19.27
N ARG A 122 -10.25 0.06 18.18
CA ARG A 122 -10.19 -1.20 17.44
C ARG A 122 -8.99 -1.29 16.48
N THR A 123 -8.75 -0.23 15.72
CA THR A 123 -7.76 -0.24 14.62
C THR A 123 -6.44 0.43 14.98
N GLY A 124 -6.46 1.39 15.90
CA GLY A 124 -5.30 2.23 16.23
C GLY A 124 -4.88 3.18 15.11
N ILE A 125 -5.66 3.28 14.03
CA ILE A 125 -5.31 4.11 12.87
C ILE A 125 -5.75 5.55 13.09
N GLN A 126 -4.82 6.50 12.88
CA GLN A 126 -5.08 7.93 12.99
C GLN A 126 -6.19 8.38 12.02
N PHE A 127 -6.88 9.43 12.39
CA PHE A 127 -7.84 10.06 11.48
C PHE A 127 -7.13 10.76 10.33
N GLN A 128 -7.47 10.34 9.12
CA GLN A 128 -7.18 11.07 7.89
C GLN A 128 -8.42 10.97 6.98
N PRO A 129 -8.84 12.07 6.35
CA PRO A 129 -10.06 12.07 5.52
C PRO A 129 -9.97 11.12 4.32
N PHE A 130 -8.78 10.69 3.98
CA PHE A 130 -8.50 9.82 2.86
C PHE A 130 -8.32 8.32 3.24
N ASN A 131 -8.46 7.92 4.51
CA ASN A 131 -8.40 6.51 4.86
C ASN A 131 -9.40 5.69 4.03
N SER A 132 -9.02 4.47 3.65
CA SER A 132 -9.83 3.63 2.74
C SER A 132 -11.23 3.35 3.27
N ILE A 133 -11.42 3.30 4.59
CA ILE A 133 -12.75 3.14 5.21
C ILE A 133 -13.75 4.19 4.72
N TYR A 134 -13.34 5.46 4.59
CA TYR A 134 -14.20 6.53 4.09
C TYR A 134 -14.38 6.44 2.57
N GLN A 135 -13.33 6.05 1.84
CA GLN A 135 -13.39 5.84 0.40
C GLN A 135 -14.36 4.71 0.05
N LEU A 136 -14.27 3.57 0.74
CA LEU A 136 -15.17 2.42 0.56
C LEU A 136 -16.61 2.76 0.94
N TYR A 137 -16.82 3.54 2.00
CA TYR A 137 -18.15 3.99 2.34
C TYR A 137 -18.73 4.94 1.29
N ALA A 138 -17.93 5.81 0.69
CA ALA A 138 -18.32 6.64 -0.44
C ALA A 138 -18.68 5.79 -1.68
N ASP A 139 -17.88 4.76 -2.00
CA ASP A 139 -18.18 3.81 -3.07
C ASP A 139 -19.46 3.02 -2.81
N LYS A 140 -19.73 2.63 -1.55
CA LYS A 140 -21.00 2.02 -1.16
C LYS A 140 -22.18 2.95 -1.43
N LYS A 141 -22.08 4.21 -1.01
CA LYS A 141 -23.16 5.22 -1.23
C LYS A 141 -23.41 5.47 -2.71
N ALA A 142 -22.36 5.41 -3.54
CA ALA A 142 -22.45 5.55 -4.98
C ALA A 142 -22.91 4.27 -5.70
N GLY A 143 -23.19 3.18 -4.97
CA GLY A 143 -23.61 1.90 -5.54
C GLY A 143 -22.49 1.05 -6.12
N ARG A 144 -21.25 1.54 -6.14
CA ARG A 144 -20.10 0.87 -6.77
C ARG A 144 -19.75 -0.46 -6.10
N LEU A 145 -19.86 -0.56 -4.76
CA LEU A 145 -19.61 -1.82 -4.05
C LEU A 145 -20.63 -2.92 -4.39
N ALA A 146 -21.86 -2.56 -4.79
CA ALA A 146 -22.85 -3.53 -5.24
C ALA A 146 -22.50 -4.13 -6.60
N GLU A 147 -21.67 -3.45 -7.39
CA GLU A 147 -21.20 -3.94 -8.69
C GLU A 147 -19.86 -4.67 -8.59
N ALA A 148 -19.09 -4.37 -7.56
CA ALA A 148 -17.75 -4.93 -7.38
C ALA A 148 -17.81 -6.37 -6.83
N GLU A 149 -16.94 -7.22 -7.35
CA GLU A 149 -16.77 -8.62 -6.93
C GLU A 149 -15.56 -8.77 -6.00
N ASP A 150 -14.61 -7.82 -6.06
CA ASP A 150 -13.35 -7.90 -5.34
C ASP A 150 -12.73 -6.52 -5.10
N PHE A 151 -11.81 -6.48 -4.15
CA PHE A 151 -11.08 -5.29 -3.70
C PHE A 151 -9.59 -5.64 -3.59
N LEU A 152 -8.72 -4.86 -4.22
CA LEU A 152 -7.26 -5.00 -4.11
C LEU A 152 -6.64 -3.64 -3.87
N MET A 153 -5.74 -3.53 -2.87
CA MET A 153 -4.87 -2.36 -2.77
C MET A 153 -4.03 -2.24 -4.04
N ILE A 154 -3.56 -1.03 -4.37
CA ILE A 154 -2.81 -0.79 -5.62
C ILE A 154 -1.65 -1.79 -5.82
N PRO A 155 -0.75 -2.04 -4.84
CA PRO A 155 0.34 -2.99 -5.06
C PRO A 155 -0.15 -4.42 -5.22
N GLU A 156 -1.21 -4.82 -4.52
CA GLU A 156 -1.82 -6.14 -4.65
C GLU A 156 -2.42 -6.35 -6.05
N TYR A 157 -3.05 -5.31 -6.60
CA TYR A 157 -3.54 -5.32 -7.98
C TYR A 157 -2.42 -5.52 -8.98
N LEU A 158 -1.33 -4.76 -8.86
CA LEU A 158 -0.17 -4.87 -9.74
C LEU A 158 0.50 -6.24 -9.65
N LEU A 159 0.71 -6.77 -8.44
CA LEU A 159 1.25 -8.10 -8.21
C LEU A 159 0.35 -9.20 -8.79
N TRP A 160 -0.97 -9.09 -8.58
CA TRP A 160 -1.94 -10.01 -9.17
C TRP A 160 -1.87 -10.01 -10.70
N LYS A 161 -1.79 -8.84 -11.33
CA LYS A 161 -1.62 -8.73 -12.80
C LYS A 161 -0.34 -9.39 -13.30
N LEU A 162 0.72 -9.43 -12.47
CA LEU A 162 1.99 -10.07 -12.84
C LEU A 162 1.97 -11.59 -12.66
N CYS A 163 1.35 -12.12 -11.62
CA CYS A 163 1.45 -13.55 -11.25
C CYS A 163 0.12 -14.31 -11.16
N GLY A 164 -1.02 -13.64 -11.35
CA GLY A 164 -2.36 -14.26 -11.29
C GLY A 164 -2.86 -14.59 -9.87
N VAL A 165 -2.10 -14.31 -8.81
CA VAL A 165 -2.45 -14.64 -7.43
C VAL A 165 -2.94 -13.40 -6.69
N LYS A 166 -4.17 -13.44 -6.19
CA LYS A 166 -4.76 -12.37 -5.37
C LYS A 166 -4.46 -12.60 -3.90
N VAL A 167 -3.98 -11.58 -3.23
CA VAL A 167 -3.71 -11.57 -1.78
C VAL A 167 -4.17 -10.25 -1.17
N ARG A 168 -4.21 -10.20 0.17
CA ARG A 168 -4.35 -8.97 0.96
C ARG A 168 -3.15 -8.87 1.87
N GLU A 169 -2.28 -7.91 1.63
CA GLU A 169 -1.04 -7.78 2.38
C GLU A 169 -1.25 -6.97 3.66
N TYR A 170 -0.75 -7.48 4.76
CA TYR A 170 -1.01 -6.97 6.10
C TYR A 170 -0.59 -5.51 6.30
N THR A 171 0.61 -5.10 5.87
CA THR A 171 1.14 -3.76 6.19
C THR A 171 0.33 -2.66 5.51
N ASN A 172 -0.05 -2.88 4.25
CA ASN A 172 -0.90 -1.94 3.52
C ASN A 172 -2.37 -2.02 3.98
N ALA A 173 -2.88 -3.22 4.24
CA ALA A 173 -4.24 -3.39 4.75
C ALA A 173 -4.49 -2.60 6.04
N THR A 174 -3.50 -2.44 6.93
CA THR A 174 -3.67 -1.65 8.16
C THR A 174 -3.98 -0.19 7.87
N SER A 175 -3.49 0.39 6.78
CA SER A 175 -3.77 1.78 6.38
C SER A 175 -5.24 2.03 6.04
N THR A 176 -6.00 0.97 5.78
CA THR A 176 -7.42 1.07 5.41
C THR A 176 -8.32 1.59 6.54
N GLY A 177 -7.90 1.44 7.80
CA GLY A 177 -8.76 1.67 8.97
C GLY A 177 -9.80 0.57 9.19
N LEU A 178 -9.62 -0.62 8.59
CA LEU A 178 -10.50 -1.78 8.69
C LEU A 178 -9.88 -2.96 9.44
N VAL A 179 -8.58 -2.93 9.70
CA VAL A 179 -7.86 -4.02 10.37
C VAL A 179 -7.85 -3.81 11.87
N ASN A 180 -8.23 -4.83 12.63
CA ASN A 180 -8.16 -4.81 14.08
C ASN A 180 -6.72 -4.92 14.54
N ALA A 181 -6.25 -3.97 15.34
CA ALA A 181 -4.86 -3.88 15.78
C ALA A 181 -4.41 -5.06 16.66
N GLN A 182 -5.34 -5.72 17.36
CA GLN A 182 -5.04 -6.84 18.26
C GLN A 182 -5.03 -8.17 17.52
N THR A 183 -6.05 -8.42 16.67
CA THR A 183 -6.17 -9.68 15.92
C THR A 183 -5.31 -9.70 14.66
N LYS A 184 -4.93 -8.53 14.14
CA LYS A 184 -4.20 -8.33 12.88
C LYS A 184 -4.94 -8.88 11.65
N GLU A 185 -6.26 -8.91 11.71
CA GLU A 185 -7.15 -9.31 10.63
C GLU A 185 -8.20 -8.20 10.40
N TYR A 186 -8.89 -8.22 9.27
CA TYR A 186 -10.01 -7.33 9.04
C TYR A 186 -11.05 -7.48 10.15
N ASP A 187 -11.55 -6.37 10.67
CA ASP A 187 -12.47 -6.34 11.80
C ASP A 187 -13.92 -6.57 11.35
N PRO A 188 -14.52 -7.73 11.66
CA PRO A 188 -15.86 -8.06 11.18
C PRO A 188 -16.93 -7.12 11.73
N GLU A 189 -16.75 -6.55 12.93
CA GLU A 189 -17.69 -5.60 13.50
C GLU A 189 -17.68 -4.27 12.76
N ILE A 190 -16.50 -3.81 12.29
CA ILE A 190 -16.39 -2.60 11.45
C ILE A 190 -17.06 -2.87 10.11
N LEU A 191 -16.72 -3.99 9.44
CA LEU A 191 -17.30 -4.36 8.15
C LEU A 191 -18.83 -4.43 8.24
N LYS A 192 -19.36 -5.11 9.25
CA LYS A 192 -20.80 -5.24 9.51
C LYS A 192 -21.47 -3.90 9.80
N ALA A 193 -20.88 -3.09 10.70
CA ALA A 193 -21.46 -1.79 11.08
C ALA A 193 -21.61 -0.86 9.87
N LEU A 194 -20.61 -0.85 8.99
CA LEU A 194 -20.62 -0.04 7.77
C LEU A 194 -21.32 -0.72 6.59
N GLY A 195 -21.72 -1.98 6.73
CA GLY A 195 -22.33 -2.79 5.67
C GLY A 195 -21.41 -2.95 4.45
N LEU A 196 -20.12 -3.20 4.72
CA LEU A 196 -19.13 -3.56 3.71
C LEU A 196 -19.19 -5.07 3.46
N PRO A 197 -19.06 -5.54 2.21
CA PRO A 197 -19.20 -6.97 1.89
C PRO A 197 -17.98 -7.76 2.40
N GLU A 198 -18.16 -8.57 3.43
CA GLU A 198 -17.09 -9.35 4.11
C GLU A 198 -16.29 -10.23 3.12
N ALA A 199 -16.92 -10.74 2.07
CA ALA A 199 -16.26 -11.57 1.07
C ALA A 199 -15.09 -10.87 0.34
N MET A 200 -15.07 -9.53 0.30
CA MET A 200 -13.96 -8.75 -0.28
C MET A 200 -12.74 -8.65 0.62
N PHE A 201 -12.88 -9.02 1.92
CA PHE A 201 -11.87 -8.85 2.96
C PHE A 201 -11.45 -10.19 3.56
N PRO A 202 -10.82 -11.08 2.76
CA PRO A 202 -10.36 -12.38 3.23
C PRO A 202 -9.18 -12.23 4.19
N LYS A 203 -8.68 -13.37 4.70
CA LYS A 203 -7.51 -13.42 5.58
C LYS A 203 -6.31 -12.67 5.00
N LEU A 204 -5.61 -11.95 5.86
CA LEU A 204 -4.40 -11.20 5.50
C LEU A 204 -3.20 -12.12 5.29
N THR A 205 -2.32 -11.72 4.37
CA THR A 205 -1.09 -12.44 4.04
C THR A 205 0.11 -11.64 4.55
N ALA A 206 1.05 -12.34 5.17
CA ALA A 206 2.26 -11.72 5.71
C ALA A 206 3.27 -11.39 4.59
N PRO A 207 4.07 -10.32 4.74
CA PRO A 207 5.26 -10.08 3.91
C PRO A 207 6.23 -11.27 3.93
N GLY A 208 6.99 -11.43 2.85
CA GLY A 208 7.91 -12.55 2.65
C GLY A 208 7.27 -13.76 1.95
N THR A 209 5.96 -13.75 1.70
CA THR A 209 5.26 -14.84 1.03
C THR A 209 5.58 -14.84 -0.47
N VAL A 210 5.99 -16.01 -1.00
CA VAL A 210 6.18 -16.22 -2.43
C VAL A 210 4.80 -16.45 -3.06
N LEU A 211 4.40 -15.57 -3.99
CA LEU A 211 3.10 -15.64 -4.68
C LEU A 211 3.13 -16.62 -5.86
N GLY A 212 4.26 -16.73 -6.53
CA GLY A 212 4.42 -17.58 -7.71
C GLY A 212 5.46 -17.03 -8.67
N ALA A 213 5.40 -17.49 -9.92
CA ALA A 213 6.20 -16.98 -11.02
C ALA A 213 5.39 -15.93 -11.80
N LEU A 214 6.05 -15.13 -12.65
CA LEU A 214 5.35 -14.31 -13.63
C LEU A 214 4.43 -15.18 -14.51
N LEU A 215 3.28 -14.66 -14.89
CA LEU A 215 2.41 -15.29 -15.88
C LEU A 215 3.17 -15.50 -17.20
N PRO A 216 2.92 -16.59 -17.96
CA PRO A 216 3.68 -16.89 -19.17
C PRO A 216 3.69 -15.78 -20.22
N ASP A 217 2.55 -15.12 -20.41
CA ASP A 217 2.40 -13.97 -21.32
C ASP A 217 3.18 -12.74 -20.84
N ILE A 218 3.15 -12.46 -19.53
CA ILE A 218 3.94 -11.39 -18.92
C ILE A 218 5.44 -11.69 -19.05
N ALA A 219 5.87 -12.92 -18.73
CA ALA A 219 7.26 -13.33 -18.86
C ALA A 219 7.78 -13.21 -20.30
N ALA A 220 6.96 -13.57 -21.28
CA ALA A 220 7.29 -13.41 -22.71
C ALA A 220 7.37 -11.92 -23.10
N GLU A 221 6.44 -11.09 -22.61
CA GLU A 221 6.43 -9.64 -22.88
C GLU A 221 7.65 -8.93 -22.30
N VAL A 222 8.04 -9.25 -21.06
CA VAL A 222 9.15 -8.57 -20.36
C VAL A 222 10.53 -9.20 -20.65
N GLY A 223 10.57 -10.34 -21.34
CA GLY A 223 11.81 -10.98 -21.78
C GLY A 223 12.53 -11.80 -20.70
N GLY A 224 11.83 -12.24 -19.64
CA GLY A 224 12.43 -13.06 -18.60
C GLY A 224 11.44 -13.60 -17.58
N GLN A 225 11.90 -14.55 -16.76
CA GLN A 225 11.08 -15.19 -15.73
C GLN A 225 11.71 -14.98 -14.34
N THR A 226 10.86 -14.69 -13.35
CA THR A 226 11.27 -14.53 -11.96
C THR A 226 10.14 -14.86 -11.00
N LYS A 227 10.45 -15.03 -9.71
CA LYS A 227 9.47 -15.18 -8.66
C LYS A 227 8.89 -13.83 -8.28
N VAL A 228 7.60 -13.78 -8.03
CA VAL A 228 6.90 -12.64 -7.42
C VAL A 228 6.79 -12.90 -5.93
N VAL A 229 7.34 -12.01 -5.13
CA VAL A 229 7.37 -12.11 -3.66
C VAL A 229 6.64 -10.93 -3.07
N LEU A 230 5.84 -11.17 -2.04
CA LEU A 230 5.12 -10.14 -1.32
C LEU A 230 6.07 -9.45 -0.34
N CYS A 231 6.39 -8.18 -0.55
CA CYS A 231 7.09 -7.36 0.47
C CYS A 231 6.10 -6.75 1.46
N ALA A 232 6.56 -5.89 2.34
CA ALA A 232 5.71 -4.93 3.03
C ALA A 232 5.24 -3.91 1.99
N THR A 233 4.03 -4.05 1.46
CA THR A 233 3.58 -3.36 0.25
C THR A 233 3.22 -1.89 0.44
N HIS A 234 3.16 -1.39 1.67
CA HIS A 234 3.12 0.04 1.97
C HIS A 234 4.55 0.61 1.92
N ASP A 235 4.82 1.59 1.04
CA ASP A 235 6.13 2.19 0.80
C ASP A 235 6.88 2.56 2.09
N THR A 236 6.19 3.18 3.05
CA THR A 236 6.77 3.49 4.35
C THR A 236 7.09 2.23 5.17
N ALA A 237 6.30 1.16 5.06
CA ALA A 237 6.62 -0.09 5.74
C ALA A 237 7.88 -0.72 5.14
N SER A 238 8.01 -0.77 3.81
CA SER A 238 9.22 -1.18 3.11
C SER A 238 10.43 -0.35 3.51
N ALA A 239 10.29 0.98 3.56
CA ALA A 239 11.37 1.88 3.98
C ALA A 239 11.85 1.59 5.41
N VAL A 240 10.93 1.34 6.35
CA VAL A 240 11.27 1.02 7.74
C VAL A 240 11.95 -0.34 7.87
N GLU A 241 11.60 -1.33 7.02
CA GLU A 241 12.33 -2.61 6.98
C GLU A 241 13.77 -2.45 6.49
N GLY A 242 14.02 -1.51 5.58
CA GLY A 242 15.37 -1.22 5.06
C GLY A 242 16.28 -0.45 6.04
N ILE A 243 15.78 0.04 7.17
CA ILE A 243 16.60 0.78 8.15
C ILE A 243 17.45 -0.22 8.95
N PRO A 244 18.79 -0.10 8.98
CA PRO A 244 19.67 -0.94 9.79
C PRO A 244 19.60 -0.51 11.28
N MET A 245 18.50 -0.85 11.95
CA MET A 245 18.29 -0.52 13.37
C MET A 245 19.00 -1.54 14.26
N GLU A 246 19.97 -1.10 15.03
CA GLU A 246 20.68 -1.96 16.02
C GLU A 246 19.83 -2.24 17.26
N GLN A 247 18.96 -1.28 17.64
CA GLN A 247 18.07 -1.39 18.80
C GLN A 247 16.61 -1.27 18.34
N GLY A 248 15.76 -2.20 18.82
CA GLY A 248 14.38 -2.28 18.39
C GLY A 248 13.47 -1.11 18.83
N ASP A 249 13.91 -0.33 19.81
CA ASP A 249 13.22 0.83 20.37
C ASP A 249 13.73 2.19 19.83
N ALA A 250 14.71 2.18 18.93
CA ALA A 250 15.22 3.40 18.32
C ALA A 250 14.11 4.08 17.48
N PRO A 251 13.95 5.41 17.56
CA PRO A 251 13.02 6.13 16.70
C PRO A 251 13.53 6.14 15.26
N PHE A 252 12.60 6.06 14.30
CA PHE A 252 12.87 6.24 12.88
C PHE A 252 12.17 7.49 12.35
N LEU A 253 12.73 8.09 11.32
CA LEU A 253 12.12 9.16 10.55
C LEU A 253 12.17 8.80 9.06
N SER A 254 11.02 8.50 8.47
CA SER A 254 10.86 8.39 7.02
C SER A 254 10.41 9.75 6.50
N SER A 255 11.28 10.44 5.76
CA SER A 255 11.04 11.81 5.31
C SER A 255 10.93 11.90 3.80
N GLY A 256 9.76 12.30 3.32
CA GLY A 256 9.42 12.53 1.93
C GLY A 256 8.40 13.66 1.81
N THR A 257 7.42 13.51 0.94
CA THR A 257 6.24 14.40 0.87
C THR A 257 5.59 14.53 2.26
N TRP A 258 5.44 13.41 2.95
CA TRP A 258 5.14 13.29 4.37
C TRP A 258 6.41 12.94 5.16
N SER A 259 6.46 13.32 6.42
CA SER A 259 7.47 12.86 7.38
C SER A 259 6.78 11.99 8.42
N LEU A 260 7.22 10.74 8.54
CA LEU A 260 6.66 9.76 9.45
C LEU A 260 7.69 9.48 10.55
N LEU A 261 7.44 10.05 11.73
CA LEU A 261 8.27 9.84 12.93
C LEU A 261 7.64 8.75 13.79
N GLY A 262 8.38 7.71 14.09
CA GLY A 262 7.84 6.58 14.85
C GLY A 262 8.86 5.68 15.49
N VAL A 263 8.34 4.63 16.12
CA VAL A 263 9.09 3.54 16.76
C VAL A 263 8.48 2.19 16.40
N LYS A 264 9.26 1.11 16.51
CA LYS A 264 8.79 -0.27 16.38
C LYS A 264 8.28 -0.75 17.73
N LEU A 265 7.03 -1.24 17.81
CA LEU A 265 6.44 -1.78 19.04
C LEU A 265 5.98 -3.22 18.84
N ALA A 266 6.08 -4.03 19.89
CA ALA A 266 5.57 -5.40 19.88
C ALA A 266 4.03 -5.45 19.94
N LYS A 267 3.38 -4.43 20.53
CA LYS A 267 1.94 -4.34 20.71
C LYS A 267 1.42 -2.95 20.37
N PRO A 268 0.20 -2.82 19.85
CA PRO A 268 -0.39 -1.53 19.52
C PRO A 268 -0.75 -0.73 20.78
N ILE A 269 -0.74 0.61 20.65
CA ILE A 269 -1.20 1.55 21.67
C ILE A 269 -2.47 2.21 21.13
N THR A 270 -3.64 1.78 21.60
CA THR A 270 -4.95 2.23 21.10
C THR A 270 -5.77 2.96 22.17
N ASN A 271 -5.09 3.50 23.19
CA ASN A 271 -5.72 4.20 24.29
C ASN A 271 -6.20 5.62 23.88
N PRO A 272 -7.04 6.28 24.74
CA PRO A 272 -7.55 7.62 24.44
C PRO A 272 -6.46 8.69 24.29
N GLU A 273 -5.32 8.57 24.98
CA GLU A 273 -4.19 9.49 24.88
C GLU A 273 -3.56 9.44 23.49
N SER A 274 -3.30 8.23 23.00
CA SER A 274 -2.77 7.99 21.65
C SER A 274 -3.73 8.50 20.57
N CYS A 275 -5.04 8.27 20.77
CA CYS A 275 -6.09 8.78 19.89
C CYS A 275 -6.09 10.33 19.84
N ARG A 276 -6.07 11.00 20.98
CA ARG A 276 -6.05 12.48 21.05
C ARG A 276 -4.77 13.06 20.45
N ALA A 277 -3.64 12.39 20.63
CA ALA A 277 -2.37 12.79 20.06
C ALA A 277 -2.26 12.47 18.54
N ASN A 278 -3.26 11.78 18.00
CA ASN A 278 -3.34 11.36 16.59
C ASN A 278 -2.12 10.55 16.13
N PHE A 279 -1.70 9.58 16.96
CA PHE A 279 -0.73 8.55 16.55
C PHE A 279 -1.43 7.43 15.79
N THR A 280 -0.70 6.71 14.95
CA THR A 280 -1.20 5.57 14.19
C THR A 280 -0.40 4.31 14.51
N ASN A 281 -1.09 3.16 14.49
CA ASN A 281 -0.54 1.82 14.74
C ASN A 281 -0.58 1.02 13.43
N GLU A 282 0.33 1.29 12.53
CA GLU A 282 0.38 0.62 11.23
C GLU A 282 1.19 -0.67 11.30
N GLY A 283 0.85 -1.64 10.46
CA GLY A 283 1.53 -2.92 10.39
C GLY A 283 2.98 -2.80 9.90
N GLY A 284 3.88 -3.52 10.54
CA GLY A 284 5.24 -3.83 10.10
C GLY A 284 5.43 -5.34 9.99
N VAL A 285 6.63 -5.80 9.65
CA VAL A 285 6.98 -7.23 9.53
C VAL A 285 7.23 -7.81 10.92
N GLY A 286 6.17 -8.35 11.54
CA GLY A 286 6.23 -8.93 12.89
C GLY A 286 6.11 -7.93 14.05
N TYR A 287 5.93 -6.64 13.78
CA TYR A 287 5.80 -5.57 14.79
C TYR A 287 4.75 -4.55 14.35
N ILE A 288 4.49 -3.55 15.20
CA ILE A 288 3.65 -2.39 14.91
C ILE A 288 4.55 -1.17 14.68
N ARG A 289 4.34 -0.47 13.60
CA ARG A 289 4.90 0.87 13.37
C ARG A 289 4.00 1.87 14.09
N TYR A 290 4.39 2.26 15.30
CA TYR A 290 3.70 3.30 16.05
C TYR A 290 4.30 4.65 15.68
N LEU A 291 3.56 5.44 14.92
CA LEU A 291 4.11 6.64 14.31
C LEU A 291 3.09 7.78 14.26
N LYS A 292 3.62 8.96 13.94
CA LYS A 292 2.83 10.14 13.64
C LYS A 292 3.20 10.67 12.26
N ASN A 293 2.19 10.88 11.42
CA ASN A 293 2.36 11.59 10.16
C ASN A 293 2.47 13.09 10.43
N ILE A 294 3.57 13.67 10.01
CA ILE A 294 3.86 15.09 10.10
C ILE A 294 3.97 15.59 8.65
N MET A 295 3.48 16.80 8.39
CA MET A 295 3.68 17.39 7.07
C MET A 295 5.18 17.57 6.84
N GLY A 296 5.70 16.91 5.79
CA GLY A 296 7.14 16.82 5.53
C GLY A 296 7.63 17.89 4.55
N LEU A 297 8.45 17.48 3.59
CA LEU A 297 9.08 18.35 2.58
C LEU A 297 8.07 19.06 1.66
N TRP A 298 6.80 18.68 1.67
CA TRP A 298 5.72 19.39 0.99
C TRP A 298 5.70 20.88 1.35
N LEU A 299 5.91 21.23 2.61
CA LEU A 299 5.98 22.63 3.05
C LEU A 299 7.17 23.39 2.42
N SER A 300 8.25 22.70 2.13
CA SER A 300 9.42 23.27 1.44
C SER A 300 9.18 23.45 -0.05
N LEU A 301 8.46 22.53 -0.68
CA LEU A 301 8.18 22.53 -2.11
C LEU A 301 7.19 23.61 -2.55
N ILE A 302 6.30 24.07 -1.66
CA ILE A 302 5.34 25.13 -1.99
C ILE A 302 5.96 26.54 -1.89
N HIS A 303 7.21 26.64 -1.45
CA HIS A 303 7.95 27.91 -1.30
C HIS A 303 9.10 28.06 -2.31
N ILE A 304 9.26 27.10 -3.22
CA ILE A 304 10.15 27.12 -4.36
C ILE A 304 9.33 27.27 -5.64
#